data_c39474232201008aaee9f927ad0fa76f
#
_entry.id   c39474232201008aaee9f927ad0fa76f
#
_cell.length_a   1.000
_cell.length_b   1.000
_cell.length_c   1.000
_cell.angle_alpha   90.00
_cell.angle_beta   90.00
_cell.angle_gamma   90.00
#
_symmetry.space_group_name_H-M   'P 1'
#
loop_
_entity.id
_entity.type
_entity.pdbx_description
1 polymer ?
#
loop_
_entity_poly.entity_id
_entity_poly.type
_entity_poly.pdbx_seq_one_letter_code
_entity_poly.pdbx_strand_id
1 'polypeptide(L)'
;YGYDSPTAFTRAFHAIHGVTPKAAREKGNVLSAYPRLTFILSVKGEYAMNYKIEHNKGFRIVGAVTREHMTMEDCMEKVPQFWKRTHEAGLLPKIWALMDGSKPEGVLGVSACDGGEFSGYYIAVATKAPCPEELEEYDVPEGDWAVFDCVGKMPEAIQNLQRRIMTEWLPTSG
;
A
#
# COMPACT_ATOMS: atom_id res chain seq x y z
N TYR A 1 1.38 39.08 21.15
CA TYR A 1 0.34 38.03 21.22
C TYR A 1 -1.08 38.56 21.12
N GLY A 2 -1.37 39.74 20.52
CA GLY A 2 -2.71 40.18 20.06
C GLY A 2 -3.88 40.13 21.03
N TYR A 3 -3.67 40.11 22.34
CA TYR A 3 -4.77 40.20 23.32
C TYR A 3 -4.98 41.64 23.74
N ASP A 4 -6.22 42.11 23.62
CA ASP A 4 -6.61 43.50 23.89
C ASP A 4 -6.63 43.87 25.40
N SER A 5 -6.54 42.88 26.30
CA SER A 5 -6.48 43.13 27.73
C SER A 5 -5.80 41.99 28.51
N PRO A 6 -5.22 42.29 29.70
CA PRO A 6 -4.68 41.27 30.61
C PRO A 6 -5.72 40.22 31.03
N THR A 7 -6.99 40.60 31.11
CA THR A 7 -8.08 39.69 31.46
C THR A 7 -8.37 38.70 30.34
N ALA A 8 -8.35 39.13 29.08
CA ALA A 8 -8.53 38.28 27.93
C ALA A 8 -7.38 37.28 27.85
N PHE A 9 -6.15 37.71 28.02
CA PHE A 9 -4.98 36.83 28.11
C PHE A 9 -5.11 35.79 29.24
N THR A 10 -5.50 36.20 30.44
CA THR A 10 -5.65 35.29 31.58
C THR A 10 -6.70 34.21 31.32
N ARG A 11 -7.84 34.55 30.69
CA ARG A 11 -8.89 33.58 30.33
C ARG A 11 -8.38 32.57 29.27
N ALA A 12 -7.75 33.06 28.22
CA ALA A 12 -7.20 32.19 27.17
C ALA A 12 -6.10 31.28 27.71
N PHE A 13 -5.20 31.79 28.53
CA PHE A 13 -4.13 31.02 29.16
C PHE A 13 -4.71 29.92 30.08
N HIS A 14 -5.70 30.26 30.90
CA HIS A 14 -6.36 29.27 31.76
C HIS A 14 -7.10 28.19 30.97
N ALA A 15 -7.76 28.54 29.86
CA ALA A 15 -8.44 27.59 29.02
C ALA A 15 -7.48 26.55 28.39
N ILE A 16 -6.25 26.98 28.10
CA ILE A 16 -5.22 26.11 27.48
C ILE A 16 -4.47 25.29 28.54
N HIS A 17 -4.06 25.91 29.63
CA HIS A 17 -3.15 25.30 30.59
C HIS A 17 -3.81 24.82 31.89
N GLY A 18 -5.11 25.09 32.09
CA GLY A 18 -5.85 24.72 33.29
C GLY A 18 -5.47 25.53 34.55
N VAL A 19 -4.50 26.44 34.43
CA VAL A 19 -4.01 27.30 35.56
C VAL A 19 -3.91 28.75 35.11
N THR A 20 -3.93 29.67 36.07
CA THR A 20 -3.75 31.10 35.76
C THR A 20 -2.28 31.42 35.46
N PRO A 21 -1.96 32.47 34.68
CA PRO A 21 -0.58 32.91 34.46
C PRO A 21 0.21 33.19 35.73
N LYS A 22 -0.46 33.60 36.81
CA LYS A 22 0.15 33.85 38.13
C LYS A 22 0.54 32.49 38.77
N ALA A 23 -0.39 31.55 38.83
CA ALA A 23 -0.14 30.23 39.38
C ALA A 23 0.94 29.46 38.59
N ALA A 24 0.97 29.63 37.29
CA ALA A 24 1.96 28.99 36.40
C ALA A 24 3.44 29.35 36.71
N ARG A 25 3.65 30.49 37.43
CA ARG A 25 5.00 30.91 37.85
C ARG A 25 5.50 30.22 39.15
N GLU A 26 4.59 29.54 39.84
CA GLU A 26 4.96 28.78 41.04
C GLU A 26 5.65 27.47 40.69
N LYS A 27 6.66 27.05 41.45
CA LYS A 27 7.41 25.83 41.20
C LYS A 27 6.49 24.59 41.29
N GLY A 28 6.58 23.72 40.32
CA GLY A 28 5.85 22.44 40.30
C GLY A 28 4.63 22.40 39.40
N ASN A 29 4.20 23.51 38.78
CA ASN A 29 3.12 23.49 37.81
C ASN A 29 3.61 23.00 36.45
N VAL A 30 2.89 22.03 35.88
CA VAL A 30 3.11 21.50 34.52
C VAL A 30 2.21 22.28 33.55
N LEU A 31 2.82 22.88 32.55
CA LEU A 31 2.09 23.60 31.48
C LEU A 31 1.96 22.71 30.25
N SER A 32 0.78 22.72 29.65
CA SER A 32 0.57 22.05 28.37
C SER A 32 1.29 22.81 27.26
N ALA A 33 2.24 22.18 26.59
CA ALA A 33 2.89 22.72 25.40
C ALA A 33 2.27 22.07 24.17
N TYR A 34 1.66 22.87 23.32
CA TYR A 34 1.16 22.40 22.02
C TYR A 34 2.22 22.72 20.96
N PRO A 35 2.67 21.74 20.18
CA PRO A 35 3.54 22.00 19.04
C PRO A 35 2.83 22.91 18.04
N ARG A 36 3.59 23.69 17.29
CA ARG A 36 3.03 24.48 16.20
C ARG A 36 2.36 23.53 15.22
N LEU A 37 1.12 23.84 14.84
CA LEU A 37 0.46 23.16 13.73
C LEU A 37 1.25 23.48 12.46
N THR A 38 1.88 22.47 11.89
CA THR A 38 2.53 22.57 10.59
C THR A 38 1.59 21.95 9.57
N PHE A 39 1.06 22.77 8.67
CA PHE A 39 0.30 22.28 7.52
C PHE A 39 1.30 22.02 6.39
N ILE A 40 1.45 20.78 5.96
CA ILE A 40 2.18 20.43 4.75
C ILE A 40 1.13 20.42 3.63
N LEU A 41 1.03 21.50 2.89
CA LEU A 41 0.25 21.53 1.64
C LEU A 41 1.11 20.94 0.54
N SER A 42 0.86 19.70 0.18
CA SER A 42 1.44 19.07 -1.01
C SER A 42 0.49 19.32 -2.19
N VAL A 43 0.83 20.28 -3.05
CA VAL A 43 0.16 20.45 -4.34
C VAL A 43 0.88 19.52 -5.33
N LYS A 44 0.34 18.33 -5.51
CA LYS A 44 0.80 17.42 -6.58
C LYS A 44 -0.07 17.66 -7.80
N GLY A 45 0.45 18.34 -8.78
CA GLY A 45 -0.10 18.35 -10.14
C GLY A 45 0.41 17.09 -10.85
N GLU A 46 -0.15 15.94 -10.55
CA GLU A 46 0.22 14.69 -11.20
C GLU A 46 -0.78 14.35 -12.30
N TYR A 47 -0.25 13.69 -13.33
CA TYR A 47 -1.04 13.18 -14.44
C TYR A 47 -2.20 12.33 -13.94
N ALA A 48 -3.36 12.48 -14.59
CA ALA A 48 -4.53 11.64 -14.31
C ALA A 48 -4.13 10.16 -14.36
N MET A 49 -4.56 9.38 -13.37
CA MET A 49 -4.43 7.93 -13.43
C MET A 49 -5.49 7.41 -14.39
N ASN A 50 -5.05 6.86 -15.52
CA ASN A 50 -5.95 6.17 -16.43
C ASN A 50 -6.24 4.78 -15.89
N TYR A 51 -7.51 4.47 -15.71
CA TYR A 51 -7.95 3.15 -15.30
C TYR A 51 -9.23 2.76 -16.04
N LYS A 52 -9.50 1.46 -16.06
CA LYS A 52 -10.73 0.90 -16.59
C LYS A 52 -11.27 -0.15 -15.63
N ILE A 53 -12.57 -0.32 -15.59
CA ILE A 53 -13.19 -1.42 -14.85
C ILE A 53 -13.45 -2.54 -15.84
N GLU A 54 -12.97 -3.73 -15.53
CA GLU A 54 -13.14 -4.94 -16.33
C GLU A 54 -13.69 -6.07 -15.46
N HIS A 55 -14.69 -6.77 -15.97
CA HIS A 55 -15.16 -8.00 -15.34
C HIS A 55 -14.25 -9.17 -15.71
N ASN A 56 -13.66 -9.82 -14.70
CA ASN A 56 -12.83 -11.00 -14.86
C ASN A 56 -13.56 -12.26 -14.37
N LYS A 57 -13.61 -13.30 -15.21
CA LYS A 57 -14.29 -14.57 -14.89
C LYS A 57 -13.53 -15.47 -13.90
N GLY A 58 -12.46 -14.96 -13.30
CA GLY A 58 -11.57 -15.78 -12.54
C GLY A 58 -10.61 -16.60 -13.41
N PHE A 59 -9.47 -16.97 -12.84
CA PHE A 59 -8.46 -17.77 -13.52
C PHE A 59 -7.53 -18.44 -12.51
N ARG A 60 -6.97 -19.57 -12.90
CA ARG A 60 -5.99 -20.28 -12.09
C ARG A 60 -4.58 -19.79 -12.41
N ILE A 61 -3.78 -19.61 -11.38
CA ILE A 61 -2.35 -19.31 -11.49
C ILE A 61 -1.52 -20.44 -10.88
N VAL A 62 -0.31 -20.61 -11.39
CA VAL A 62 0.70 -21.54 -10.85
C VAL A 62 2.03 -20.81 -10.72
N GLY A 63 2.68 -20.89 -9.56
CA GLY A 63 3.93 -20.21 -9.32
C GLY A 63 4.57 -20.45 -7.97
N ALA A 64 5.61 -19.67 -7.69
CA ALA A 64 6.24 -19.62 -6.38
C ALA A 64 5.43 -18.73 -5.44
N VAL A 65 5.34 -19.09 -4.18
CA VAL A 65 4.58 -18.33 -3.18
C VAL A 65 5.43 -18.02 -1.95
N THR A 66 5.21 -16.88 -1.36
CA THR A 66 5.63 -16.58 0.02
C THR A 66 4.42 -16.23 0.86
N ARG A 67 4.34 -16.82 2.07
CA ARG A 67 3.28 -16.56 3.06
C ARG A 67 3.78 -15.67 4.20
N GLU A 68 4.96 -15.08 4.02
CA GLU A 68 5.45 -14.10 4.97
C GLU A 68 4.48 -12.92 5.02
N HIS A 69 3.94 -12.66 6.22
CA HIS A 69 3.05 -11.52 6.40
C HIS A 69 3.78 -10.22 6.06
N MET A 70 3.18 -9.42 5.20
CA MET A 70 3.76 -8.17 4.70
C MET A 70 2.75 -7.04 4.88
N THR A 71 3.16 -6.00 5.59
CA THR A 71 2.46 -4.71 5.55
C THR A 71 2.67 -4.05 4.19
N MET A 72 1.94 -2.99 3.89
CA MET A 72 2.14 -2.24 2.65
C MET A 72 3.57 -1.67 2.54
N GLU A 73 4.16 -1.26 3.67
CA GLU A 73 5.55 -0.77 3.72
C GLU A 73 6.55 -1.91 3.48
N ASP A 74 6.31 -3.07 4.10
CA ASP A 74 7.13 -4.27 3.90
C ASP A 74 7.15 -4.74 2.43
N CYS A 75 6.05 -4.60 1.71
CA CYS A 75 5.96 -5.02 0.31
C CYS A 75 6.99 -4.32 -0.58
N MET A 76 7.31 -3.05 -0.29
CA MET A 76 8.29 -2.29 -1.09
C MET A 76 9.70 -2.91 -1.06
N GLU A 77 10.05 -3.56 0.04
CA GLU A 77 11.35 -4.21 0.23
C GLU A 77 11.30 -5.72 -0.01
N LYS A 78 10.33 -6.40 0.61
CA LYS A 78 10.26 -7.87 0.61
C LYS A 78 9.86 -8.46 -0.74
N VAL A 79 8.98 -7.81 -1.50
CA VAL A 79 8.57 -8.29 -2.83
C VAL A 79 9.75 -8.33 -3.80
N PRO A 80 10.57 -7.27 -3.98
CA PRO A 80 11.77 -7.36 -4.81
C PRO A 80 12.77 -8.43 -4.34
N GLN A 81 12.91 -8.63 -3.03
CA GLN A 81 13.77 -9.70 -2.49
C GLN A 81 13.21 -11.09 -2.82
N PHE A 82 11.90 -11.28 -2.79
CA PHE A 82 11.27 -12.54 -3.18
C PHE A 82 11.46 -12.82 -4.68
N TRP A 83 11.29 -11.82 -5.54
CA TRP A 83 11.60 -11.94 -6.97
C TRP A 83 13.06 -12.37 -7.20
N LYS A 84 14.02 -11.76 -6.49
CA LYS A 84 15.43 -12.11 -6.56
C LYS A 84 15.67 -13.55 -6.12
N ARG A 85 15.14 -13.96 -4.97
CA ARG A 85 15.27 -15.35 -4.47
C ARG A 85 14.67 -16.37 -5.44
N THR A 86 13.50 -16.09 -6.01
CA THR A 86 12.85 -16.97 -6.99
C THR A 86 13.68 -17.11 -8.27
N HIS A 87 14.33 -16.03 -8.70
CA HIS A 87 15.27 -16.06 -9.83
C HIS A 87 16.51 -16.89 -9.50
N GLU A 88 17.15 -16.64 -8.37
CA GLU A 88 18.37 -17.34 -7.92
C GLU A 88 18.13 -18.86 -7.69
N ALA A 89 16.92 -19.21 -7.25
CA ALA A 89 16.49 -20.61 -7.11
C ALA A 89 16.18 -21.30 -8.45
N GLY A 90 16.27 -20.59 -9.59
CA GLY A 90 15.99 -21.14 -10.91
C GLY A 90 14.50 -21.48 -11.15
N LEU A 91 13.59 -20.91 -10.35
CA LEU A 91 12.16 -21.18 -10.50
C LEU A 91 11.51 -20.35 -11.62
N LEU A 92 12.01 -19.15 -11.92
CA LEU A 92 11.42 -18.31 -12.97
C LEU A 92 11.35 -18.99 -14.34
N PRO A 93 12.41 -19.66 -14.84
CA PRO A 93 12.32 -20.40 -16.11
C PRO A 93 11.25 -21.50 -16.09
N LYS A 94 11.07 -22.17 -14.95
CA LYS A 94 10.05 -23.22 -14.79
C LYS A 94 8.64 -22.63 -14.82
N ILE A 95 8.43 -21.49 -14.16
CA ILE A 95 7.17 -20.75 -14.18
C ILE A 95 6.86 -20.28 -15.60
N TRP A 96 7.84 -19.73 -16.33
CA TRP A 96 7.65 -19.30 -17.72
C TRP A 96 7.27 -20.46 -18.65
N ALA A 97 7.86 -21.64 -18.44
CA ALA A 97 7.57 -22.83 -19.22
C ALA A 97 6.10 -23.31 -19.10
N LEU A 98 5.38 -22.87 -18.06
CA LEU A 98 3.97 -23.19 -17.86
C LEU A 98 3.01 -22.26 -18.64
N MET A 99 3.50 -21.20 -19.27
CA MET A 99 2.65 -20.30 -20.07
C MET A 99 2.07 -21.06 -21.26
N ASP A 100 0.74 -21.10 -21.34
CA ASP A 100 -0.04 -21.82 -22.36
C ASP A 100 -0.95 -20.90 -23.17
N GLY A 101 -0.78 -19.58 -23.06
CA GLY A 101 -1.63 -18.58 -23.68
C GLY A 101 -2.88 -18.22 -22.88
N SER A 102 -3.04 -18.77 -21.65
CA SER A 102 -4.08 -18.35 -20.71
C SER A 102 -3.92 -16.87 -20.33
N LYS A 103 -5.05 -16.23 -20.02
CA LYS A 103 -5.10 -14.80 -19.61
C LYS A 103 -5.21 -14.68 -18.09
N PRO A 104 -4.61 -13.62 -17.52
CA PRO A 104 -3.75 -12.61 -18.14
C PRO A 104 -2.38 -13.19 -18.55
N GLU A 105 -1.85 -12.70 -19.68
CA GLU A 105 -0.54 -13.16 -20.18
C GLU A 105 0.62 -12.60 -19.36
N GLY A 106 1.74 -13.33 -19.37
CA GLY A 106 2.98 -12.93 -18.72
C GLY A 106 3.14 -13.44 -17.30
N VAL A 107 4.23 -13.04 -16.66
CA VAL A 107 4.48 -13.36 -15.26
C VAL A 107 3.80 -12.32 -14.37
N LEU A 108 3.03 -12.82 -13.44
CA LEU A 108 2.18 -12.03 -12.54
C LEU A 108 2.81 -11.97 -11.15
N GLY A 109 2.73 -10.81 -10.51
CA GLY A 109 2.88 -10.68 -9.06
C GLY A 109 1.49 -10.54 -8.44
N VAL A 110 1.07 -11.50 -7.63
CA VAL A 110 -0.30 -11.54 -7.09
C VAL A 110 -0.28 -11.57 -5.58
N SER A 111 -0.86 -10.54 -4.96
CA SER A 111 -1.18 -10.56 -3.54
C SER A 111 -2.56 -11.22 -3.37
N ALA A 112 -2.58 -12.42 -2.83
CA ALA A 112 -3.80 -13.17 -2.59
C ALA A 112 -4.33 -12.90 -1.18
N CYS A 113 -5.66 -12.77 -1.08
CA CYS A 113 -6.36 -12.59 0.20
C CYS A 113 -7.56 -13.53 0.22
N ASP A 114 -7.73 -14.26 1.32
CA ASP A 114 -8.86 -15.14 1.55
C ASP A 114 -9.67 -14.60 2.73
N GLY A 115 -10.95 -14.34 2.50
CA GLY A 115 -11.82 -13.76 3.53
C GLY A 115 -11.39 -12.38 4.05
N GLY A 116 -10.58 -11.65 3.28
CA GLY A 116 -10.03 -10.34 3.66
C GLY A 116 -8.66 -10.42 4.37
N GLU A 117 -8.14 -11.61 4.65
CA GLU A 117 -6.82 -11.83 5.23
C GLU A 117 -5.80 -12.19 4.14
N PHE A 118 -4.58 -11.68 4.27
CA PHE A 118 -3.49 -11.99 3.34
C PHE A 118 -3.15 -13.48 3.42
N SER A 119 -3.23 -14.20 2.31
CA SER A 119 -2.92 -15.62 2.20
C SER A 119 -1.57 -15.91 1.55
N GLY A 120 -1.03 -14.97 0.77
CA GLY A 120 0.29 -15.10 0.17
C GLY A 120 0.56 -14.12 -0.96
N TYR A 121 1.83 -13.99 -1.31
CA TYR A 121 2.26 -13.31 -2.53
C TYR A 121 2.85 -14.30 -3.49
N TYR A 122 2.30 -14.34 -4.71
CA TYR A 122 2.69 -15.28 -5.76
C TYR A 122 3.49 -14.58 -6.87
N ILE A 123 4.52 -15.27 -7.36
CA ILE A 123 5.15 -15.01 -8.66
C ILE A 123 4.72 -16.14 -9.56
N ALA A 124 3.79 -15.90 -10.45
CA ALA A 124 3.06 -16.97 -11.13
C ALA A 124 2.70 -16.62 -12.58
N VAL A 125 2.17 -17.60 -13.29
CA VAL A 125 1.54 -17.41 -14.62
C VAL A 125 0.13 -17.98 -14.59
N ALA A 126 -0.78 -17.37 -15.37
CA ALA A 126 -2.08 -17.96 -15.62
C ALA A 126 -1.90 -19.18 -16.54
N THR A 127 -2.39 -20.36 -16.13
CA THR A 127 -2.18 -21.60 -16.89
C THR A 127 -3.19 -22.68 -16.51
N LYS A 128 -3.43 -23.59 -17.46
CA LYS A 128 -4.16 -24.85 -17.28
C LYS A 128 -3.23 -26.04 -17.12
N ALA A 129 -1.91 -25.84 -17.27
CA ALA A 129 -0.93 -26.90 -17.12
C ALA A 129 -0.95 -27.49 -15.70
N PRO A 130 -0.56 -28.76 -15.52
CA PRO A 130 -0.39 -29.35 -14.18
C PRO A 130 0.57 -28.54 -13.32
N CYS A 131 0.26 -28.43 -12.01
CA CYS A 131 1.16 -27.79 -11.05
C CYS A 131 2.33 -28.69 -10.70
N PRO A 132 3.59 -28.29 -10.93
CA PRO A 132 4.76 -29.03 -10.44
C PRO A 132 4.82 -29.05 -8.92
N GLU A 133 5.45 -30.08 -8.33
CA GLU A 133 5.56 -30.25 -6.86
C GLU A 133 6.24 -29.08 -6.13
N GLU A 134 7.18 -28.41 -6.80
CA GLU A 134 7.91 -27.26 -6.26
C GLU A 134 7.19 -25.92 -6.37
N LEU A 135 6.01 -25.87 -7.01
CA LEU A 135 5.19 -24.68 -7.20
C LEU A 135 3.83 -24.89 -6.53
N GLU A 136 3.09 -23.81 -6.38
CA GLU A 136 1.74 -23.84 -5.83
C GLU A 136 0.75 -23.19 -6.79
N GLU A 137 -0.49 -23.62 -6.70
CA GLU A 137 -1.59 -23.08 -7.47
C GLU A 137 -2.51 -22.22 -6.60
N TYR A 138 -3.17 -21.27 -7.23
CA TYR A 138 -4.20 -20.44 -6.61
C TYR A 138 -5.27 -20.08 -7.64
N ASP A 139 -6.53 -20.20 -7.24
CA ASP A 139 -7.65 -19.79 -8.06
C ASP A 139 -8.01 -18.33 -7.74
N VAL A 140 -7.71 -17.45 -8.68
CA VAL A 140 -8.09 -16.05 -8.60
C VAL A 140 -9.60 -15.95 -8.85
N PRO A 141 -10.38 -15.42 -7.90
CA PRO A 141 -11.83 -15.42 -8.01
C PRO A 141 -12.34 -14.50 -9.12
N GLU A 142 -13.56 -14.79 -9.58
CA GLU A 142 -14.32 -13.91 -10.45
C GLU A 142 -14.65 -12.59 -9.75
N GLY A 143 -14.59 -11.47 -10.48
CA GLY A 143 -14.92 -10.16 -9.93
C GLY A 143 -14.66 -9.01 -10.88
N ASP A 144 -15.04 -7.82 -10.44
CA ASP A 144 -14.76 -6.57 -11.16
C ASP A 144 -13.41 -6.01 -10.73
N TRP A 145 -12.59 -5.69 -11.70
CA TRP A 145 -11.21 -5.27 -11.51
C TRP A 145 -11.00 -3.84 -11.98
N ALA A 146 -10.39 -3.03 -11.14
CA ALA A 146 -9.83 -1.77 -11.57
C ALA A 146 -8.44 -2.03 -12.16
N VAL A 147 -8.29 -1.82 -13.46
CA VAL A 147 -7.06 -2.07 -14.20
C VAL A 147 -6.37 -0.75 -14.51
N PHE A 148 -5.14 -0.61 -14.08
CA PHE A 148 -4.31 0.59 -14.25
C PHE A 148 -3.11 0.29 -15.14
N ASP A 149 -2.82 1.18 -16.07
CA ASP A 149 -1.61 1.09 -16.87
C ASP A 149 -0.39 1.55 -16.06
N CYS A 150 0.66 0.73 -16.04
CA CYS A 150 1.92 1.05 -15.40
C CYS A 150 3.02 1.20 -16.45
N VAL A 151 3.53 2.40 -16.62
CA VAL A 151 4.60 2.70 -17.57
C VAL A 151 5.79 3.28 -16.83
N GLY A 152 6.98 2.71 -17.07
CA GLY A 152 8.22 3.20 -16.49
C GLY A 152 9.18 2.09 -16.08
N LYS A 153 10.26 2.50 -15.42
CA LYS A 153 11.31 1.59 -14.98
C LYS A 153 10.86 0.84 -13.71
N MET A 154 11.01 -0.48 -13.74
CA MET A 154 10.72 -1.32 -12.58
C MET A 154 11.93 -1.38 -11.61
N PRO A 155 11.69 -1.49 -10.29
CA PRO A 155 10.39 -1.59 -9.60
C PRO A 155 9.71 -0.24 -9.30
N GLU A 156 10.38 0.90 -9.52
CA GLU A 156 9.92 2.22 -9.07
C GLU A 156 8.56 2.61 -9.65
N ALA A 157 8.31 2.27 -10.92
CA ALA A 157 7.05 2.61 -11.59
C ALA A 157 5.85 1.94 -10.91
N ILE A 158 5.91 0.63 -10.66
CA ILE A 158 4.81 -0.12 -10.03
C ILE A 158 4.62 0.30 -8.57
N GLN A 159 5.70 0.55 -7.84
CA GLN A 159 5.64 1.00 -6.45
C GLN A 159 4.97 2.38 -6.33
N ASN A 160 5.31 3.31 -7.23
CA ASN A 160 4.67 4.62 -7.28
C ASN A 160 3.19 4.52 -7.65
N LEU A 161 2.85 3.69 -8.64
CA LEU A 161 1.47 3.47 -9.05
C LEU A 161 0.65 2.87 -7.89
N GLN A 162 1.14 1.83 -7.22
CA GLN A 162 0.47 1.23 -6.07
C GLN A 162 0.24 2.24 -4.95
N ARG A 163 1.23 3.06 -4.62
CA ARG A 163 1.07 4.11 -3.62
C ARG A 163 -0.04 5.08 -4.00
N ARG A 164 -0.07 5.54 -5.25
CA ARG A 164 -1.10 6.45 -5.75
C ARG A 164 -2.49 5.81 -5.73
N ILE A 165 -2.61 4.56 -6.14
CA ILE A 165 -3.89 3.82 -6.06
C ILE A 165 -4.40 3.84 -4.61
N MET A 166 -3.57 3.52 -3.65
CA MET A 166 -3.96 3.42 -2.24
C MET A 166 -4.24 4.78 -1.58
N THR A 167 -3.50 5.82 -1.95
CA THR A 167 -3.58 7.13 -1.28
C THR A 167 -4.45 8.16 -1.99
N GLU A 168 -4.66 8.00 -3.29
CA GLU A 168 -5.35 9.00 -4.11
C GLU A 168 -6.66 8.43 -4.70
N TRP A 169 -6.60 7.23 -5.30
CA TRP A 169 -7.74 6.67 -6.01
C TRP A 169 -8.71 5.94 -5.09
N LEU A 170 -8.23 4.97 -4.30
CA LEU A 170 -9.08 4.13 -3.46
C LEU A 170 -9.96 4.94 -2.47
N PRO A 171 -9.45 5.99 -1.80
CA PRO A 171 -10.28 6.80 -0.90
C PRO A 171 -11.40 7.58 -1.59
N THR A 172 -11.34 7.75 -2.92
CA THR A 172 -12.28 8.53 -3.71
C THR A 172 -13.14 7.71 -4.67
N SER A 173 -12.90 6.39 -4.75
CA SER A 173 -13.54 5.49 -5.71
C SER A 173 -14.80 4.78 -5.18
N GLY A 174 -15.19 5.02 -3.94
CA GLY A 174 -16.36 4.42 -3.29
C GLY A 174 -17.65 5.16 -3.51
#